data_d3d40d1d21fe622e99f5bfcdb6b42e3a
#
_entry.id   d3d40d1d21fe622e99f5bfcdb6b42e3a
#
_cell.length_a   1.000
_cell.length_b   1.000
_cell.length_c   1.000
_cell.angle_alpha   90.00
_cell.angle_beta   90.00
_cell.angle_gamma   90.00
#
_symmetry.space_group_name_H-M   'P 1'
#
loop_
_entity.id
_entity.type
_entity.pdbx_description
1 polymer ?
#
loop_
_entity_poly.entity_id
_entity_poly.type
_entity_poly.pdbx_seq_one_letter_code
_entity_poly.pdbx_strand_id
1 'polypeptide(L)'
;VELPLEESEGVGRDDGGILAHESTADRAELARLERLTDPLSTASAPSVAATDDPLSHADELRVLVAEDSEVNLFVIRELLAGLGIEIAVAKNGEEAVQAFKTNVFDLILMDIQMPVMDGLEATRHIRALQSEASLHPQCAIVGLSAHAMSGDRERYLSEGMLDYLTKPIRTEALRAVLDLCRENRE
;
A
#
# COMPACT_ATOMS: atom_id res chain seq x y z
N VAL A 1 65.52 -1.95 -7.81
CA VAL A 1 66.18 -3.24 -8.08
C VAL A 1 65.03 -4.19 -8.45
N GLU A 2 64.79 -4.19 -9.72
CA GLU A 2 65.00 -5.24 -10.73
C GLU A 2 64.17 -6.50 -10.60
N LEU A 3 63.34 -6.66 -11.64
CA LEU A 3 62.77 -7.91 -12.17
C LEU A 3 63.87 -8.92 -12.54
N PRO A 4 63.58 -10.21 -12.82
CA PRO A 4 63.12 -10.53 -14.15
C PRO A 4 62.03 -11.62 -14.28
N LEU A 5 61.45 -11.63 -15.48
CA LEU A 5 60.70 -12.61 -16.24
C LEU A 5 61.39 -13.99 -16.34
N GLU A 6 60.60 -15.06 -16.47
CA GLU A 6 60.87 -16.10 -17.48
C GLU A 6 59.60 -16.90 -17.84
N GLU A 7 59.49 -17.07 -19.15
CA GLU A 7 58.53 -17.87 -19.90
C GLU A 7 58.91 -19.35 -19.91
N SER A 8 57.91 -20.22 -20.17
CA SER A 8 58.00 -21.31 -21.19
C SER A 8 56.70 -22.12 -21.17
N GLU A 9 55.99 -22.05 -22.21
CA GLU A 9 55.66 -23.00 -23.29
C GLU A 9 55.52 -24.48 -22.89
N GLY A 10 54.41 -25.08 -23.36
CA GLY A 10 54.20 -26.54 -23.35
C GLY A 10 52.84 -26.94 -23.94
N VAL A 11 52.85 -27.10 -25.24
CA VAL A 11 51.84 -27.67 -26.15
C VAL A 11 51.42 -29.09 -25.73
N GLY A 12 50.13 -29.40 -25.87
CA GLY A 12 49.59 -30.77 -25.81
C GLY A 12 48.15 -30.84 -26.28
N ARG A 13 47.99 -31.11 -27.59
CA ARG A 13 46.72 -31.52 -28.19
C ARG A 13 46.43 -32.97 -27.76
N ASP A 14 45.16 -33.26 -27.42
CA ASP A 14 44.60 -34.55 -27.80
C ASP A 14 43.08 -34.45 -27.97
N ASP A 15 42.64 -34.93 -29.10
CA ASP A 15 41.29 -35.13 -29.53
C ASP A 15 40.65 -36.32 -28.78
N GLY A 16 39.43 -36.16 -28.29
CA GLY A 16 38.68 -37.27 -27.75
C GLY A 16 37.20 -36.95 -27.70
N GLY A 17 36.51 -37.12 -28.83
CA GLY A 17 35.07 -36.99 -28.91
C GLY A 17 34.34 -37.95 -27.97
N ILE A 18 33.46 -37.44 -27.15
CA ILE A 18 32.46 -38.23 -26.43
C ILE A 18 31.12 -37.75 -26.92
N LEU A 19 30.44 -38.63 -27.65
CA LEU A 19 29.05 -38.54 -28.04
C LEU A 19 28.19 -38.50 -26.77
N ALA A 20 27.63 -37.36 -26.44
CA ALA A 20 26.64 -37.26 -25.42
C ALA A 20 25.32 -37.86 -25.91
N HIS A 21 24.96 -39.01 -25.35
CA HIS A 21 23.60 -39.55 -25.44
C HIS A 21 22.66 -38.59 -24.65
N GLU A 22 22.00 -37.72 -25.36
CA GLU A 22 20.86 -37.01 -24.80
C GLU A 22 19.76 -38.05 -24.50
N SER A 23 19.48 -38.22 -23.21
CA SER A 23 18.42 -39.08 -22.72
C SER A 23 17.06 -38.53 -23.18
N THR A 24 16.22 -39.39 -23.72
CA THR A 24 14.83 -39.09 -24.10
C THR A 24 13.98 -38.54 -22.95
N ALA A 25 14.45 -38.67 -21.71
CA ALA A 25 13.80 -38.14 -20.51
C ALA A 25 13.95 -36.59 -20.41
N ASP A 26 15.15 -36.05 -20.75
CA ASP A 26 15.38 -34.59 -20.70
C ASP A 26 14.57 -33.82 -21.73
N ARG A 27 14.28 -34.46 -22.87
CA ARG A 27 13.47 -33.86 -23.94
C ARG A 27 11.99 -33.78 -23.59
N ALA A 28 11.49 -34.73 -22.76
CA ALA A 28 10.12 -34.73 -22.28
C ALA A 28 9.89 -33.70 -21.16
N GLU A 29 10.91 -33.44 -20.36
CA GLU A 29 10.87 -32.46 -19.28
C GLU A 29 10.97 -31.03 -19.80
N LEU A 30 11.79 -30.78 -20.80
CA LEU A 30 11.85 -29.50 -21.52
C LEU A 30 10.54 -29.18 -22.23
N ALA A 31 9.90 -30.15 -22.86
CA ALA A 31 8.61 -29.99 -23.52
C ALA A 31 7.45 -29.75 -22.52
N ARG A 32 7.64 -30.10 -21.25
CA ARG A 32 6.68 -29.82 -20.18
C ARG A 32 6.82 -28.42 -19.62
N LEU A 33 8.03 -27.87 -19.60
CA LEU A 33 8.34 -26.49 -19.19
C LEU A 33 7.91 -25.47 -20.25
N GLU A 34 8.03 -25.80 -21.54
CA GLU A 34 7.60 -24.93 -22.63
C GLU A 34 6.07 -24.75 -22.71
N ARG A 35 5.28 -25.66 -22.14
CA ARG A 35 3.81 -25.51 -22.05
C ARG A 35 3.35 -24.61 -20.90
N LEU A 36 4.26 -24.15 -20.07
CA LEU A 36 3.95 -23.23 -18.96
C LEU A 36 4.28 -21.76 -19.31
N THR A 37 4.79 -21.50 -20.52
CA THR A 37 5.11 -20.16 -20.99
C THR A 37 4.35 -19.77 -22.25
N ASP A 38 3.06 -20.03 -22.29
CA ASP A 38 2.17 -19.49 -23.31
C ASP A 38 1.67 -18.10 -22.84
N PRO A 39 2.24 -16.99 -23.34
CA PRO A 39 1.83 -15.64 -22.94
C PRO A 39 0.77 -15.07 -23.87
N LEU A 40 -0.26 -15.82 -24.24
CA LEU A 40 -1.39 -15.27 -25.00
C LEU A 40 -2.63 -16.17 -24.86
N SER A 41 -3.05 -16.42 -23.63
CA SER A 41 -4.46 -16.65 -23.40
C SER A 41 -5.02 -15.33 -22.88
N THR A 42 -5.81 -14.69 -23.72
CA THR A 42 -6.70 -13.59 -23.35
C THR A 42 -7.60 -14.05 -22.21
N ALA A 43 -7.05 -14.03 -20.99
CA ALA A 43 -7.88 -14.00 -19.81
C ALA A 43 -8.55 -12.62 -19.83
N SER A 44 -9.78 -12.64 -20.33
CA SER A 44 -10.79 -11.64 -20.04
C SER A 44 -10.53 -11.12 -18.63
N ALA A 45 -10.23 -9.82 -18.55
CA ALA A 45 -10.28 -9.09 -17.30
C ALA A 45 -11.60 -9.52 -16.62
N PRO A 46 -11.59 -9.79 -15.31
CA PRO A 46 -12.84 -9.91 -14.61
C PRO A 46 -13.57 -8.59 -14.88
N SER A 47 -14.59 -8.67 -15.73
CA SER A 47 -15.60 -7.65 -15.81
C SER A 47 -16.15 -7.58 -14.41
N VAL A 48 -15.69 -6.62 -13.62
CA VAL A 48 -16.43 -6.08 -12.51
C VAL A 48 -17.70 -5.48 -13.15
N ALA A 49 -18.66 -6.37 -13.43
CA ALA A 49 -20.03 -5.97 -13.47
C ALA A 49 -20.32 -5.53 -12.03
N ALA A 50 -19.91 -4.30 -11.71
CA ALA A 50 -20.52 -3.54 -10.65
C ALA A 50 -22.00 -3.46 -11.01
N THR A 51 -22.78 -4.39 -10.48
CA THR A 51 -24.16 -4.09 -10.17
C THR A 51 -24.07 -3.16 -8.98
N ASP A 52 -23.71 -1.89 -9.25
CA ASP A 52 -23.94 -0.79 -8.34
C ASP A 52 -25.45 -0.72 -8.11
N ASP A 53 -25.90 -1.46 -7.13
CA ASP A 53 -27.10 -1.12 -6.39
C ASP A 53 -26.72 0.03 -5.45
N PRO A 54 -27.09 1.27 -5.75
CA PRO A 54 -26.71 2.45 -4.95
C PRO A 54 -27.28 2.40 -3.53
N LEU A 55 -28.08 1.40 -3.19
CA LEU A 55 -28.69 1.21 -1.87
C LEU A 55 -27.94 0.19 -0.99
N SER A 56 -26.98 -0.56 -1.54
CA SER A 56 -26.24 -1.62 -0.83
C SER A 56 -25.04 -1.10 -0.03
N HIS A 57 -24.53 0.11 -0.31
CA HIS A 57 -23.31 0.66 0.29
C HIS A 57 -23.55 1.79 1.31
N ALA A 58 -24.81 2.04 1.69
CA ALA A 58 -25.14 3.15 2.61
C ALA A 58 -24.50 2.99 4.01
N ASP A 59 -24.19 1.76 4.43
CA ASP A 59 -23.61 1.47 5.76
C ASP A 59 -22.09 1.25 5.75
N GLU A 60 -21.44 1.14 4.58
CA GLU A 60 -20.00 0.91 4.51
C GLU A 60 -19.22 2.21 4.64
N LEU A 61 -18.28 2.25 5.61
CA LEU A 61 -17.36 3.37 5.76
C LEU A 61 -16.29 3.31 4.66
N ARG A 62 -16.11 4.40 3.94
CA ARG A 62 -15.03 4.58 2.97
C ARG A 62 -13.81 5.12 3.69
N VAL A 63 -12.79 4.31 3.83
CA VAL A 63 -11.60 4.63 4.61
C VAL A 63 -10.40 4.78 3.69
N LEU A 64 -9.67 5.89 3.83
CA LEU A 64 -8.34 6.08 3.25
C LEU A 64 -7.28 5.87 4.34
N VAL A 65 -6.25 5.12 4.02
CA VAL A 65 -5.08 4.95 4.88
C VAL A 65 -3.86 5.57 4.17
N ALA A 66 -3.30 6.61 4.77
CA ALA A 66 -2.06 7.24 4.32
C ALA A 66 -0.92 6.76 5.24
N GLU A 67 -0.04 5.92 4.72
CA GLU A 67 1.04 5.27 5.46
C GLU A 67 2.14 4.85 4.47
N ASP A 68 3.40 5.24 4.70
CA ASP A 68 4.54 4.92 3.83
C ASP A 68 5.18 3.57 4.13
N SER A 69 5.01 3.06 5.36
CA SER A 69 5.53 1.77 5.79
C SER A 69 4.63 0.61 5.37
N GLU A 70 5.10 -0.24 4.48
CA GLU A 70 4.38 -1.45 4.04
C GLU A 70 4.02 -2.38 5.22
N VAL A 71 4.85 -2.42 6.27
CA VAL A 71 4.59 -3.24 7.46
C VAL A 71 3.43 -2.67 8.27
N ASN A 72 3.42 -1.35 8.51
CA ASN A 72 2.33 -0.71 9.23
C ASN A 72 1.03 -0.78 8.42
N LEU A 73 1.12 -0.54 7.11
CA LEU A 73 -0.01 -0.65 6.20
C LEU A 73 -0.62 -2.05 6.22
N PHE A 74 0.22 -3.10 6.20
CA PHE A 74 -0.25 -4.48 6.30
C PHE A 74 -1.04 -4.71 7.59
N VAL A 75 -0.52 -4.26 8.73
CA VAL A 75 -1.20 -4.41 10.04
C VAL A 75 -2.55 -3.68 10.04
N ILE A 76 -2.58 -2.43 9.56
CA ILE A 76 -3.82 -1.64 9.50
C ILE A 76 -4.84 -2.30 8.59
N ARG A 77 -4.41 -2.80 7.43
CA ARG A 77 -5.26 -3.51 6.48
C ARG A 77 -5.89 -4.75 7.10
N GLU A 78 -5.10 -5.58 7.78
CA GLU A 78 -5.60 -6.79 8.46
C GLU A 78 -6.62 -6.45 9.55
N LEU A 79 -6.36 -5.40 10.33
CA LEU A 79 -7.29 -4.94 11.36
C LEU A 79 -8.63 -4.47 10.77
N LEU A 80 -8.59 -3.69 9.68
CA LEU A 80 -9.79 -3.16 9.02
C LEU A 80 -10.54 -4.26 8.25
N ALA A 81 -9.83 -5.16 7.57
CA ALA A 81 -10.41 -6.32 6.91
C ALA A 81 -11.13 -7.24 7.90
N GLY A 82 -10.57 -7.45 9.11
CA GLY A 82 -11.21 -8.17 10.20
C GLY A 82 -12.51 -7.51 10.72
N LEU A 83 -12.74 -6.24 10.36
CA LEU A 83 -13.96 -5.48 10.66
C LEU A 83 -14.88 -5.33 9.42
N GLY A 84 -14.54 -5.97 8.30
CA GLY A 84 -15.30 -5.92 7.05
C GLY A 84 -15.17 -4.60 6.29
N ILE A 85 -14.09 -3.84 6.51
CA ILE A 85 -13.88 -2.53 5.89
C ILE A 85 -12.81 -2.64 4.80
N GLU A 86 -13.17 -2.24 3.59
CA GLU A 86 -12.23 -2.05 2.49
C GLU A 86 -11.58 -0.67 2.56
N ILE A 87 -10.31 -0.58 2.16
CA ILE A 87 -9.54 0.65 2.26
C ILE A 87 -8.96 1.08 0.92
N ALA A 88 -8.91 2.38 0.70
CA ALA A 88 -7.99 3.01 -0.25
C ALA A 88 -6.65 3.29 0.45
N VAL A 89 -5.56 3.34 -0.30
CA VAL A 89 -4.21 3.51 0.24
C VAL A 89 -3.51 4.66 -0.46
N ALA A 90 -2.80 5.46 0.33
CA ALA A 90 -1.85 6.47 -0.13
C ALA A 90 -0.49 6.24 0.57
N LYS A 91 0.62 6.44 -0.12
CA LYS A 91 1.98 6.20 0.42
C LYS A 91 2.66 7.46 0.94
N ASN A 92 2.01 8.59 0.82
CA ASN A 92 2.47 9.90 1.31
C ASN A 92 1.29 10.88 1.37
N GLY A 93 1.53 12.07 1.94
CA GLY A 93 0.49 13.08 2.09
C GLY A 93 -0.02 13.65 0.76
N GLU A 94 0.85 13.74 -0.26
CA GLU A 94 0.44 14.23 -1.58
C GLU A 94 -0.55 13.28 -2.25
N GLU A 95 -0.27 11.97 -2.21
CA GLU A 95 -1.20 10.94 -2.71
C GLU A 95 -2.53 10.97 -1.95
N ALA A 96 -2.49 11.18 -0.62
CA ALA A 96 -3.70 11.28 0.20
C ALA A 96 -4.56 12.49 -0.22
N VAL A 97 -3.95 13.65 -0.46
CA VAL A 97 -4.64 14.84 -0.96
C VAL A 97 -5.22 14.60 -2.35
N GLN A 98 -4.49 13.95 -3.24
CA GLN A 98 -4.99 13.61 -4.59
C GLN A 98 -6.15 12.60 -4.54
N ALA A 99 -6.04 11.56 -3.71
CA ALA A 99 -7.12 10.60 -3.50
C ALA A 99 -8.39 11.30 -2.98
N PHE A 100 -8.24 12.24 -2.04
CA PHE A 100 -9.36 13.01 -1.49
C PHE A 100 -10.04 13.92 -2.52
N LYS A 101 -9.31 14.48 -3.49
CA LYS A 101 -9.89 15.29 -4.57
C LYS A 101 -10.80 14.51 -5.51
N THR A 102 -10.53 13.23 -5.69
CA THR A 102 -11.21 12.39 -6.70
C THR A 102 -12.22 11.43 -6.10
N ASN A 103 -12.17 11.21 -4.78
CA ASN A 103 -13.04 10.27 -4.09
C ASN A 103 -13.61 10.90 -2.82
N VAL A 104 -14.70 10.31 -2.34
CA VAL A 104 -15.33 10.69 -1.07
C VAL A 104 -14.93 9.66 -0.02
N PHE A 105 -14.40 10.14 1.11
CA PHE A 105 -14.04 9.33 2.26
C PHE A 105 -14.80 9.79 3.51
N ASP A 106 -15.09 8.86 4.38
CA ASP A 106 -15.71 9.11 5.68
C ASP A 106 -14.66 9.25 6.78
N LEU A 107 -13.54 8.52 6.61
CA LEU A 107 -12.40 8.52 7.52
C LEU A 107 -11.09 8.48 6.75
N ILE A 108 -10.12 9.27 7.20
CA ILE A 108 -8.72 9.17 6.78
C ILE A 108 -7.88 8.83 8.01
N LEU A 109 -7.19 7.70 7.97
CA LEU A 109 -6.11 7.37 8.89
C LEU A 109 -4.81 7.89 8.29
N MET A 110 -4.23 8.91 8.93
CA MET A 110 -3.13 9.71 8.39
C MET A 110 -1.86 9.55 9.22
N ASP A 111 -0.84 8.87 8.73
CA ASP A 111 0.46 8.89 9.39
C ASP A 111 0.99 10.33 9.47
N ILE A 112 1.48 10.70 10.64
CA ILE A 112 2.06 12.03 10.87
C ILE A 112 3.37 12.18 10.11
N GLN A 113 4.20 11.14 10.07
CA GLN A 113 5.53 11.20 9.49
C GLN A 113 5.62 10.39 8.20
N MET A 114 5.54 11.08 7.08
CA MET A 114 5.67 10.50 5.74
C MET A 114 6.65 11.32 4.89
N PRO A 115 7.29 10.69 3.88
CA PRO A 115 8.11 11.41 2.90
C PRO A 115 7.22 12.26 1.96
N VAL A 116 7.85 13.18 1.22
CA VAL A 116 7.24 14.07 0.22
C VAL A 116 6.36 15.14 0.87
N MET A 117 5.29 14.75 1.56
CA MET A 117 4.37 15.59 2.31
C MET A 117 3.99 14.88 3.60
N ASP A 118 4.19 15.53 4.74
CA ASP A 118 3.81 14.98 6.04
C ASP A 118 2.29 15.00 6.29
N GLY A 119 1.84 14.24 7.30
CA GLY A 119 0.42 14.10 7.58
C GLY A 119 -0.26 15.37 8.07
N LEU A 120 0.48 16.29 8.73
CA LEU A 120 -0.09 17.56 9.17
C LEU A 120 -0.28 18.51 7.99
N GLU A 121 0.68 18.56 7.09
CA GLU A 121 0.58 19.35 5.86
C GLU A 121 -0.56 18.82 4.98
N ALA A 122 -0.65 17.50 4.79
CA ALA A 122 -1.75 16.87 4.07
C ALA A 122 -3.12 17.20 4.69
N THR A 123 -3.20 17.17 6.03
CA THR A 123 -4.44 17.52 6.76
C THR A 123 -4.87 18.96 6.48
N ARG A 124 -3.95 19.93 6.52
CA ARG A 124 -4.25 21.32 6.17
C ARG A 124 -4.80 21.46 4.75
N HIS A 125 -4.17 20.79 3.79
CA HIS A 125 -4.64 20.79 2.40
C HIS A 125 -6.03 20.20 2.26
N ILE A 126 -6.31 19.07 2.90
CA ILE A 126 -7.63 18.42 2.86
C ILE A 126 -8.70 19.33 3.51
N ARG A 127 -8.40 19.95 4.66
CA ARG A 127 -9.32 20.88 5.33
C ARG A 127 -9.62 22.13 4.47
N ALA A 128 -8.61 22.66 3.78
CA ALA A 128 -8.82 23.76 2.83
C ALA A 128 -9.77 23.34 1.71
N LEU A 129 -9.56 22.17 1.11
CA LEU A 129 -10.46 21.63 0.07
C LEU A 129 -11.89 21.43 0.59
N GLN A 130 -12.08 20.97 1.82
CA GLN A 130 -13.40 20.82 2.43
C GLN A 130 -14.11 22.18 2.64
N SER A 131 -13.37 23.22 2.97
CA SER A 131 -13.95 24.55 3.16
C SER A 131 -14.30 25.26 1.86
N GLU A 132 -13.56 25.01 0.78
CA GLU A 132 -13.79 25.61 -0.53
C GLU A 132 -14.90 24.94 -1.33
N ALA A 133 -15.03 23.63 -1.19
CA ALA A 133 -16.02 22.85 -1.92
C ALA A 133 -17.10 22.32 -0.98
N SER A 134 -18.32 22.87 -1.07
CA SER A 134 -19.52 22.30 -0.44
C SER A 134 -19.85 20.88 -0.91
N LEU A 135 -18.96 20.25 -1.68
CA LEU A 135 -19.13 18.98 -2.36
C LEU A 135 -18.59 17.78 -1.55
N HIS A 136 -17.77 18.01 -0.53
CA HIS A 136 -17.24 16.93 0.30
C HIS A 136 -17.89 16.97 1.68
N PRO A 137 -18.60 15.90 2.08
CA PRO A 137 -19.06 15.76 3.46
C PRO A 137 -17.88 15.83 4.43
N GLN A 138 -18.14 16.18 5.67
CA GLN A 138 -17.07 16.26 6.69
C GLN A 138 -16.42 14.90 6.86
N CYS A 139 -15.22 14.73 6.30
CA CYS A 139 -14.39 13.54 6.47
C CYS A 139 -13.63 13.65 7.80
N ALA A 140 -13.70 12.63 8.62
CA ALA A 140 -12.87 12.56 9.81
C ALA A 140 -11.40 12.29 9.43
N ILE A 141 -10.46 13.00 10.04
CA ILE A 141 -9.02 12.73 9.89
C ILE A 141 -8.48 12.36 11.26
N VAL A 142 -7.90 11.19 11.37
CA VAL A 142 -7.28 10.67 12.61
C VAL A 142 -5.81 10.41 12.34
N GLY A 143 -4.95 11.05 13.14
CA GLY A 143 -3.51 10.91 13.03
C GLY A 143 -3.01 9.54 13.50
N LEU A 144 -1.97 9.02 12.87
CA LEU A 144 -1.22 7.85 13.31
C LEU A 144 0.16 8.31 13.76
N SER A 145 0.45 8.18 15.05
CA SER A 145 1.71 8.70 15.62
C SER A 145 2.55 7.60 16.25
N ALA A 146 3.86 7.62 16.02
CA ALA A 146 4.81 6.73 16.69
C ALA A 146 5.01 7.08 18.17
N HIS A 147 4.70 8.32 18.58
CA HIS A 147 4.90 8.82 19.93
C HIS A 147 3.66 9.56 20.44
N ALA A 148 3.39 9.41 21.73
CA ALA A 148 2.34 10.14 22.42
C ALA A 148 3.03 11.08 23.44
N MET A 149 3.52 12.23 23.00
CA MET A 149 4.06 13.22 23.92
C MET A 149 2.96 14.16 24.41
N SER A 150 3.13 14.68 25.61
CA SER A 150 2.23 15.73 26.12
C SER A 150 2.34 16.98 25.23
N GLY A 151 1.21 17.43 24.67
CA GLY A 151 1.15 18.57 23.75
C GLY A 151 0.98 18.19 22.28
N ASP A 152 1.29 16.95 21.88
CA ASP A 152 1.08 16.50 20.49
C ASP A 152 -0.41 16.46 20.15
N ARG A 153 -1.26 16.08 21.10
CA ARG A 153 -2.71 16.01 20.90
C ARG A 153 -3.29 17.39 20.54
N GLU A 154 -2.96 18.41 21.32
CA GLU A 154 -3.42 19.78 21.06
C GLU A 154 -2.94 20.29 19.72
N ARG A 155 -1.71 19.96 19.32
CA ARG A 155 -1.16 20.30 18.02
C ARG A 155 -1.95 19.63 16.90
N TYR A 156 -2.21 18.33 16.99
CA TYR A 156 -2.95 17.59 15.94
C TYR A 156 -4.39 18.10 15.80
N LEU A 157 -5.07 18.35 16.92
CA LEU A 157 -6.41 18.93 16.91
C LEU A 157 -6.43 20.34 16.30
N SER A 158 -5.44 21.19 16.60
CA SER A 158 -5.35 22.55 16.05
C SER A 158 -5.10 22.57 14.55
N GLU A 159 -4.50 21.52 13.98
CA GLU A 159 -4.32 21.33 12.54
C GLU A 159 -5.57 20.75 11.84
N GLY A 160 -6.63 20.44 12.60
CA GLY A 160 -7.89 19.99 12.08
C GLY A 160 -8.09 18.46 12.10
N MET A 161 -7.23 17.70 12.77
CA MET A 161 -7.49 16.29 13.04
C MET A 161 -8.59 16.14 14.10
N LEU A 162 -9.37 15.06 14.02
CA LEU A 162 -10.40 14.72 15.01
C LEU A 162 -9.76 14.17 16.28
N ASP A 163 -8.80 13.28 16.13
CA ASP A 163 -8.03 12.64 17.20
C ASP A 163 -6.76 11.99 16.60
N TYR A 164 -6.03 11.22 17.42
CA TYR A 164 -4.89 10.44 16.95
C TYR A 164 -4.82 9.07 17.63
N LEU A 165 -4.21 8.11 16.94
CA LEU A 165 -3.88 6.77 17.44
C LEU A 165 -2.38 6.61 17.54
N THR A 166 -1.92 5.98 18.61
CA THR A 166 -0.50 5.62 18.78
C THR A 166 -0.19 4.29 18.13
N LYS A 167 0.93 4.22 17.43
CA LYS A 167 1.47 2.96 16.89
C LYS A 167 2.19 2.18 18.00
N PRO A 168 2.02 0.84 18.13
CA PRO A 168 1.17 -0.02 17.27
C PRO A 168 -0.32 0.18 17.54
N ILE A 169 -1.10 0.22 16.46
CA ILE A 169 -2.53 0.49 16.52
C ILE A 169 -3.25 -0.70 17.20
N ARG A 170 -4.07 -0.39 18.20
CA ARG A 170 -4.88 -1.38 18.90
C ARG A 170 -6.27 -1.48 18.28
N THR A 171 -6.77 -2.69 18.17
CA THR A 171 -8.10 -2.95 17.58
C THR A 171 -9.22 -2.17 18.29
N GLU A 172 -9.17 -2.08 19.63
CA GLU A 172 -10.17 -1.37 20.42
C GLU A 172 -10.19 0.13 20.13
N ALA A 173 -9.01 0.74 20.00
CA ALA A 173 -8.89 2.16 19.67
C ALA A 173 -9.36 2.45 18.24
N LEU A 174 -9.03 1.57 17.29
CA LEU A 174 -9.50 1.68 15.92
C LEU A 174 -11.03 1.54 15.83
N ARG A 175 -11.62 0.58 16.55
CA ARG A 175 -13.08 0.42 16.63
C ARG A 175 -13.76 1.67 17.16
N ALA A 176 -13.26 2.25 18.24
CA ALA A 176 -13.84 3.47 18.81
C ALA A 176 -13.86 4.64 17.81
N VAL A 177 -12.79 4.78 16.99
CA VAL A 177 -12.76 5.78 15.90
C VAL A 177 -13.81 5.48 14.84
N LEU A 178 -13.94 4.22 14.42
CA LEU A 178 -14.92 3.83 13.41
C LEU A 178 -16.37 4.03 13.88
N ASP A 179 -16.65 3.72 15.13
CA ASP A 179 -17.98 3.93 15.71
C ASP A 179 -18.33 5.42 15.80
N LEU A 180 -17.36 6.26 16.20
CA LEU A 180 -17.51 7.72 16.19
C LEU A 180 -17.78 8.28 14.78
N CYS A 181 -17.11 7.72 13.75
CA CYS A 181 -17.36 8.13 12.37
C CYS A 181 -18.75 7.71 11.87
N ARG A 182 -19.28 6.57 12.31
CA ARG A 182 -20.63 6.13 11.97
C ARG A 182 -21.69 7.04 12.59
N GLU A 183 -21.54 7.40 13.87
CA GLU A 183 -22.44 8.31 14.58
C GLU A 183 -22.48 9.70 13.95
N ASN A 184 -21.39 10.18 13.39
CA ASN A 184 -21.32 11.51 12.75
C ASN A 184 -21.85 11.53 11.30
N ARG A 185 -22.26 10.40 10.71
CA ARG A 185 -22.87 10.31 9.37
C ARG A 185 -24.39 10.49 9.39
N GLU A 186 -25.03 10.30 10.54
CA GLU A 186 -26.48 10.51 10.74
C GLU A 186 -26.83 11.99 10.86
#